data_8463b796e1aca57632f061d542ed8ec7
#
_entry.id   8463b796e1aca57632f061d542ed8ec7
#
_cell.length_a   1.000
_cell.length_b   1.000
_cell.length_c   1.000
_cell.angle_alpha   90.00
_cell.angle_beta   90.00
_cell.angle_gamma   90.00
#
_symmetry.space_group_name_H-M   'P 1'
#
loop_
_entity.id
_entity.type
_entity.pdbx_description
1 polymer ?
#
loop_
_entity_poly.entity_id
_entity_poly.type
_entity_poly.pdbx_seq_one_letter_code
_entity_poly.pdbx_strand_id
1 'polypeptide(L)'
;MIMRTLLAAVVLGSLIGPAGWAAERNVVLMVVDDQGLDAGCYGNPVIQTPSLDRLAADGTRFDYAFCTTASCSASRSVILTGMYNHANGQYGHQHSYHHFVSFPNVKSLPVSLSEAGYRTMQIGKYHVAPEEVYRFDHHVQADTRSPVEMAEECREFVAAGDDRPFFLYFCTSDPHRGGGRVEDSPYKPDRFGNRPQGYPGVKTVTYDPKDVIVPPFLPDTPPCRAELAQYCQSVSRVDQGLGRLVQLLKDAGRYEETLVIYISDNGIAFPGAKTTTYEPGLRLPCVVRNPYNEKRGIATDAMVTWADLAPTILDFAGCLPKKSPIQGRSFLSVLDREKPDGWDEIYASHTFHEITMYYPMRVVRGRRYKLIWNLAHELPYPFASDLWASSTFQDRYRHGPATLYGKRAIGAYIHRPRFELYDLEKDPDEVHNLADDPAHAEILEAHQAKLKEFQKRTRDPWILKWEYE
;
A
#
# COMPACT_ATOMS: atom_id res chain seq x y z
N MET A 1 60.30 64.67 10.83
CA MET A 1 60.44 63.20 10.99
C MET A 1 59.08 62.69 11.37
N ILE A 2 58.29 62.27 10.38
CA ILE A 2 56.90 61.88 10.54
C ILE A 2 56.84 60.38 10.27
N MET A 3 56.52 59.60 11.32
CA MET A 3 56.39 58.14 11.29
C MET A 3 54.95 57.79 10.83
N ARG A 4 54.82 57.16 9.66
CA ARG A 4 53.57 56.67 9.14
C ARG A 4 53.36 55.23 9.64
N THR A 5 52.38 55.04 10.49
CA THR A 5 51.88 53.71 10.93
C THR A 5 50.99 53.12 9.86
N LEU A 6 51.37 51.99 9.27
CA LEU A 6 50.51 51.19 8.40
C LEU A 6 49.61 50.31 9.28
N LEU A 7 48.31 50.52 9.18
CA LEU A 7 47.26 49.54 9.66
C LEU A 7 47.08 48.47 8.62
N ALA A 8 47.42 47.23 8.95
CA ALA A 8 47.02 46.05 8.15
C ALA A 8 45.61 45.62 8.53
N ALA A 9 44.67 45.77 7.62
CA ALA A 9 43.32 45.21 7.75
C ALA A 9 43.36 43.71 7.42
N VAL A 10 43.17 42.88 8.44
CA VAL A 10 42.94 41.44 8.26
C VAL A 10 41.46 41.23 7.84
N VAL A 11 41.26 40.94 6.58
CA VAL A 11 39.95 40.49 6.06
C VAL A 11 39.79 39.03 6.46
N LEU A 12 39.03 38.77 7.52
CA LEU A 12 38.52 37.42 7.79
C LEU A 12 37.46 37.07 6.70
N GLY A 13 37.91 36.38 5.68
CA GLY A 13 37.03 35.74 4.74
C GLY A 13 36.27 34.59 5.46
N SER A 14 34.99 34.81 5.76
CA SER A 14 34.09 33.74 6.18
C SER A 14 33.96 32.76 5.03
N LEU A 15 34.69 31.65 5.09
CA LEU A 15 34.42 30.46 4.31
C LEU A 15 33.04 29.94 4.75
N ILE A 16 32.00 30.40 4.07
CA ILE A 16 30.71 29.68 4.09
C ILE A 16 30.98 28.37 3.33
N GLY A 17 31.38 27.35 4.08
CA GLY A 17 31.38 26.00 3.57
C GLY A 17 29.97 25.64 3.09
N PRO A 18 29.81 24.74 2.09
CA PRO A 18 28.50 24.26 1.67
C PRO A 18 27.77 23.78 2.92
N ALA A 19 26.49 24.18 3.04
CA ALA A 19 25.62 23.78 4.13
C ALA A 19 25.83 22.30 4.39
N GLY A 20 26.22 21.94 5.62
CA GLY A 20 26.49 20.55 5.99
C GLY A 20 25.33 19.69 5.57
N TRP A 21 25.61 18.64 4.84
CA TRP A 21 24.63 17.61 4.46
C TRP A 21 23.93 17.19 5.75
N ALA A 22 22.63 17.41 5.82
CA ALA A 22 21.82 16.90 6.91
C ALA A 22 22.13 15.41 7.02
N ALA A 23 22.26 14.90 8.27
CA ALA A 23 22.56 13.50 8.56
C ALA A 23 21.96 12.56 7.51
N GLU A 24 22.73 11.59 7.02
CA GLU A 24 22.33 10.65 5.97
C GLU A 24 20.96 10.07 6.29
N ARG A 25 19.95 10.44 5.51
CA ARG A 25 18.54 10.07 5.72
C ARG A 25 18.11 9.12 4.64
N ASN A 26 18.61 7.88 4.70
CA ASN A 26 18.24 6.86 3.74
C ASN A 26 16.79 6.42 3.89
N VAL A 27 16.19 5.97 2.81
CA VAL A 27 14.80 5.51 2.79
C VAL A 27 14.71 4.16 2.08
N VAL A 28 14.05 3.20 2.72
CA VAL A 28 13.58 1.95 2.13
C VAL A 28 12.06 1.93 2.19
N LEU A 29 11.42 1.86 1.04
CA LEU A 29 9.99 1.63 0.90
C LEU A 29 9.78 0.23 0.31
N MET A 30 9.42 -0.72 1.15
CA MET A 30 9.05 -2.08 0.74
C MET A 30 7.54 -2.14 0.51
N VAL A 31 7.16 -2.43 -0.74
CA VAL A 31 5.76 -2.58 -1.15
C VAL A 31 5.54 -4.01 -1.60
N VAL A 32 4.75 -4.75 -0.83
CA VAL A 32 4.34 -6.10 -1.17
C VAL A 32 3.03 -6.08 -1.94
N ASP A 33 2.73 -7.15 -2.68
CA ASP A 33 1.63 -7.19 -3.63
C ASP A 33 0.48 -8.05 -3.09
N ASP A 34 -0.68 -7.44 -2.85
CA ASP A 34 -1.91 -8.13 -2.39
C ASP A 34 -1.81 -8.75 -0.98
N GLN A 35 -1.19 -8.10 0.01
CA GLN A 35 -1.17 -8.59 1.38
C GLN A 35 -2.22 -7.89 2.25
N GLY A 36 -3.01 -8.69 2.99
CA GLY A 36 -3.89 -8.20 4.06
C GLY A 36 -3.15 -8.04 5.40
N LEU A 37 -3.94 -7.89 6.48
CA LEU A 37 -3.41 -7.79 7.85
C LEU A 37 -2.89 -9.13 8.42
N ASP A 38 -2.63 -10.11 7.57
CA ASP A 38 -2.21 -11.46 7.93
C ASP A 38 -0.73 -11.50 8.32
N ALA A 39 -0.43 -11.08 9.54
CA ALA A 39 0.92 -11.11 10.12
C ALA A 39 0.85 -11.26 11.65
N GLY A 40 1.93 -11.74 12.28
CA GLY A 40 2.01 -11.92 13.74
C GLY A 40 1.77 -10.62 14.50
N CYS A 41 2.41 -9.51 14.08
CA CYS A 41 2.23 -8.20 14.70
C CYS A 41 0.81 -7.61 14.56
N TYR A 42 -0.02 -8.14 13.66
CA TYR A 42 -1.45 -7.82 13.54
C TYR A 42 -2.37 -8.86 14.20
N GLY A 43 -1.81 -9.78 14.98
CA GLY A 43 -2.57 -10.71 15.82
C GLY A 43 -2.89 -12.05 15.17
N ASN A 44 -2.34 -12.40 14.00
CA ASN A 44 -2.48 -13.74 13.44
C ASN A 44 -1.46 -14.69 14.08
N PRO A 45 -1.89 -15.67 14.88
CA PRO A 45 -0.97 -16.55 15.62
C PRO A 45 -0.42 -17.70 14.76
N VAL A 46 -0.92 -17.91 13.57
CA VAL A 46 -0.58 -19.05 12.71
C VAL A 46 0.52 -18.69 11.73
N ILE A 47 0.41 -17.53 11.10
CA ILE A 47 1.33 -17.10 10.05
C ILE A 47 2.70 -16.71 10.64
N GLN A 48 3.78 -17.13 9.99
CA GLN A 48 5.14 -16.84 10.42
C GLN A 48 5.69 -15.61 9.71
N THR A 49 5.73 -14.49 10.44
CA THR A 49 6.26 -13.19 9.95
C THR A 49 7.24 -12.56 10.95
N PRO A 50 8.27 -13.31 11.43
CA PRO A 50 9.13 -12.84 12.51
C PRO A 50 9.95 -11.60 12.16
N SER A 51 10.20 -11.32 10.89
CA SER A 51 10.95 -10.12 10.47
C SER A 51 10.09 -8.88 10.52
N LEU A 52 8.82 -8.97 10.09
CA LEU A 52 7.85 -7.90 10.19
C LEU A 52 7.48 -7.63 11.66
N ASP A 53 7.35 -8.67 12.47
CA ASP A 53 7.09 -8.56 13.90
C ASP A 53 8.23 -7.82 14.62
N ARG A 54 9.50 -8.11 14.27
CA ARG A 54 10.66 -7.36 14.78
C ARG A 54 10.69 -5.92 14.29
N LEU A 55 10.35 -5.67 13.03
CA LEU A 55 10.27 -4.30 12.50
C LEU A 55 9.20 -3.50 13.24
N ALA A 56 8.04 -4.11 13.53
CA ALA A 56 6.97 -3.48 14.31
C ALA A 56 7.41 -3.20 15.76
N ALA A 57 8.17 -4.11 16.38
CA ALA A 57 8.71 -3.92 17.72
C ALA A 57 9.80 -2.82 17.79
N ASP A 58 10.52 -2.59 16.68
CA ASP A 58 11.54 -1.52 16.54
C ASP A 58 10.99 -0.24 15.87
N GLY A 59 9.70 -0.18 15.61
CA GLY A 59 9.06 0.92 14.90
C GLY A 59 7.67 1.26 15.41
N THR A 60 6.83 1.70 14.48
CA THR A 60 5.42 2.04 14.70
C THR A 60 4.56 1.21 13.75
N ARG A 61 3.59 0.47 14.29
CA ARG A 61 2.54 -0.21 13.55
C ARG A 61 1.30 0.67 13.50
N PHE A 62 0.73 0.82 12.31
CA PHE A 62 -0.55 1.51 12.13
C PHE A 62 -1.69 0.49 12.18
N ASP A 63 -2.65 0.70 13.07
CA ASP A 63 -3.86 -0.12 13.15
C ASP A 63 -4.88 0.26 12.05
N TYR A 64 -4.78 1.48 11.51
CA TYR A 64 -5.69 2.04 10.52
C TYR A 64 -4.93 2.71 9.37
N ALA A 65 -4.27 1.91 8.54
CA ALA A 65 -3.63 2.37 7.32
C ALA A 65 -4.39 1.83 6.09
N PHE A 66 -4.54 2.65 5.05
CA PHE A 66 -5.42 2.35 3.93
C PHE A 66 -4.77 2.65 2.58
N CYS A 67 -4.93 1.76 1.60
CA CYS A 67 -4.76 2.19 0.23
C CYS A 67 -5.94 3.10 -0.18
N THR A 68 -5.70 3.98 -1.14
CA THR A 68 -6.76 4.85 -1.67
C THR A 68 -7.53 4.19 -2.80
N THR A 69 -7.02 3.07 -3.33
CA THR A 69 -7.66 2.25 -4.34
C THR A 69 -7.11 0.82 -4.26
N ALA A 70 -7.99 -0.17 -4.27
CA ALA A 70 -7.59 -1.58 -4.15
C ALA A 70 -7.23 -2.19 -5.53
N SER A 71 -6.24 -1.60 -6.21
CA SER A 71 -5.76 -2.01 -7.53
C SER A 71 -4.28 -1.69 -7.68
N CYS A 72 -3.47 -2.67 -8.01
CA CYS A 72 -2.00 -2.60 -7.95
C CYS A 72 -1.38 -1.37 -8.62
N SER A 73 -1.50 -1.19 -9.94
CA SER A 73 -0.91 -0.03 -10.66
C SER A 73 -1.46 1.30 -10.15
N ALA A 74 -2.78 1.36 -9.96
CA ALA A 74 -3.45 2.56 -9.49
C ALA A 74 -3.00 2.94 -8.07
N SER A 75 -2.89 1.97 -7.16
CA SER A 75 -2.37 2.19 -5.80
C SER A 75 -0.90 2.63 -5.80
N ARG A 76 -0.04 1.94 -6.58
CA ARG A 76 1.39 2.27 -6.70
C ARG A 76 1.60 3.68 -7.24
N SER A 77 0.76 4.15 -8.16
CA SER A 77 0.82 5.53 -8.64
C SER A 77 0.52 6.54 -7.52
N VAL A 78 -0.44 6.25 -6.64
CA VAL A 78 -0.73 7.11 -5.47
C VAL A 78 0.43 7.08 -4.47
N ILE A 79 0.99 5.91 -4.16
CA ILE A 79 2.16 5.75 -3.29
C ILE A 79 3.32 6.64 -3.75
N LEU A 80 3.60 6.64 -5.05
CA LEU A 80 4.74 7.35 -5.63
C LEU A 80 4.46 8.83 -5.97
N THR A 81 3.22 9.31 -5.88
CA THR A 81 2.89 10.71 -6.22
C THR A 81 2.29 11.50 -5.07
N GLY A 82 1.70 10.84 -4.06
CA GLY A 82 0.89 11.49 -3.04
C GLY A 82 -0.40 12.13 -3.58
N MET A 83 -0.84 11.70 -4.78
CA MET A 83 -2.02 12.22 -5.47
C MET A 83 -3.03 11.10 -5.72
N TYR A 84 -4.32 11.37 -5.49
CA TYR A 84 -5.38 10.40 -5.82
C TYR A 84 -5.44 10.12 -7.33
N ASN A 85 -5.96 8.97 -7.73
CA ASN A 85 -5.95 8.51 -9.11
C ASN A 85 -6.63 9.48 -10.10
N HIS A 86 -7.69 10.17 -9.69
CA HIS A 86 -8.35 11.19 -10.52
C HIS A 86 -7.47 12.44 -10.75
N ALA A 87 -6.49 12.69 -9.88
CA ALA A 87 -5.55 13.79 -10.02
C ALA A 87 -4.23 13.39 -10.72
N ASN A 88 -3.81 12.13 -10.60
CA ASN A 88 -2.60 11.64 -11.26
C ASN A 88 -2.87 10.95 -12.62
N GLY A 89 -4.11 10.50 -12.90
CA GLY A 89 -4.53 9.91 -14.17
C GLY A 89 -4.45 8.39 -14.25
N GLN A 90 -3.77 7.70 -13.34
CA GLN A 90 -3.61 6.24 -13.42
C GLN A 90 -4.76 5.52 -12.71
N TYR A 91 -5.83 5.23 -13.43
CA TYR A 91 -7.06 4.64 -12.89
C TYR A 91 -7.06 3.12 -12.80
N GLY A 92 -6.15 2.42 -13.46
CA GLY A 92 -6.08 0.96 -13.54
C GLY A 92 -4.70 0.47 -13.97
N HIS A 93 -4.64 -0.77 -14.47
CA HIS A 93 -3.39 -1.42 -14.87
C HIS A 93 -2.68 -0.75 -16.04
N GLN A 94 -1.34 -0.66 -15.95
CA GLN A 94 -0.50 -0.11 -17.02
C GLN A 94 -0.11 -1.16 -18.07
N HIS A 95 -0.02 -2.45 -17.70
CA HIS A 95 0.54 -3.51 -18.55
C HIS A 95 -0.45 -4.09 -19.56
N SER A 96 0.05 -4.90 -20.51
CA SER A 96 -0.72 -5.52 -21.57
C SER A 96 -1.53 -4.47 -22.38
N TYR A 97 -2.76 -4.78 -22.72
CA TYR A 97 -3.68 -3.92 -23.44
C TYR A 97 -4.47 -2.93 -22.57
N HIS A 98 -4.19 -2.88 -21.26
CA HIS A 98 -4.91 -1.98 -20.35
C HIS A 98 -4.48 -0.52 -20.51
N HIS A 99 -3.17 -0.26 -20.57
CA HIS A 99 -2.53 1.02 -20.92
C HIS A 99 -2.98 2.25 -20.10
N PHE A 100 -3.39 2.07 -18.83
CA PHE A 100 -3.60 3.21 -17.94
C PHE A 100 -2.27 3.84 -17.56
N VAL A 101 -2.16 5.15 -17.69
CA VAL A 101 -0.93 5.91 -17.43
C VAL A 101 -1.23 7.17 -16.63
N SER A 102 -0.25 7.66 -15.90
CA SER A 102 -0.33 8.96 -15.24
C SER A 102 -0.19 10.10 -16.23
N PHE A 103 -0.73 11.27 -15.86
CA PHE A 103 -0.54 12.47 -16.66
C PHE A 103 0.95 12.87 -16.73
N PRO A 104 1.44 13.36 -17.88
CA PRO A 104 2.88 13.61 -18.07
C PRO A 104 3.44 14.77 -17.22
N ASN A 105 2.57 15.62 -16.69
CA ASN A 105 2.95 16.73 -15.81
C ASN A 105 2.99 16.36 -14.32
N VAL A 106 2.72 15.11 -13.98
CA VAL A 106 2.83 14.61 -12.60
C VAL A 106 4.30 14.45 -12.24
N LYS A 107 4.66 14.93 -11.05
CA LYS A 107 6.00 14.74 -10.49
C LYS A 107 5.96 13.70 -9.38
N SER A 108 6.70 12.63 -9.54
CA SER A 108 6.73 11.52 -8.59
C SER A 108 7.76 11.68 -7.48
N LEU A 109 7.65 10.84 -6.47
CA LEU A 109 8.58 10.74 -5.34
C LEU A 109 10.03 10.44 -5.80
N PRO A 110 10.33 9.41 -6.62
CA PRO A 110 11.70 9.13 -7.04
C PRO A 110 12.34 10.30 -7.80
N VAL A 111 11.59 10.97 -8.68
CA VAL A 111 12.09 12.16 -9.40
C VAL A 111 12.38 13.29 -8.43
N SER A 112 11.49 13.55 -7.46
CA SER A 112 11.68 14.60 -6.45
C SER A 112 12.90 14.33 -5.55
N LEU A 113 13.12 13.07 -5.17
CA LEU A 113 14.28 12.67 -4.37
C LEU A 113 15.58 12.71 -5.17
N SER A 114 15.58 12.26 -6.44
CA SER A 114 16.76 12.37 -7.31
C SER A 114 17.19 13.85 -7.50
N GLU A 115 16.23 14.76 -7.72
CA GLU A 115 16.50 16.20 -7.78
C GLU A 115 17.00 16.78 -6.46
N ALA A 116 16.64 16.17 -5.32
CA ALA A 116 17.16 16.54 -4.00
C ALA A 116 18.53 15.91 -3.68
N GLY A 117 19.15 15.19 -4.63
CA GLY A 117 20.47 14.60 -4.51
C GLY A 117 20.50 13.15 -4.01
N TYR A 118 19.35 12.49 -3.85
CA TYR A 118 19.30 11.07 -3.53
C TYR A 118 19.72 10.21 -4.71
N ARG A 119 20.37 9.08 -4.43
CA ARG A 119 20.46 7.95 -5.36
C ARG A 119 19.15 7.18 -5.27
N THR A 120 18.53 6.87 -6.40
CA THR A 120 17.23 6.18 -6.41
C THR A 120 17.33 4.82 -7.12
N MET A 121 16.78 3.78 -6.51
CA MET A 121 16.75 2.44 -7.08
C MET A 121 15.37 1.81 -6.94
N GLN A 122 14.92 1.21 -8.03
CA GLN A 122 13.75 0.33 -8.06
C GLN A 122 14.20 -1.10 -8.34
N ILE A 123 13.66 -2.06 -7.57
CA ILE A 123 13.81 -3.48 -7.80
C ILE A 123 12.47 -4.20 -7.72
N GLY A 124 12.23 -5.12 -8.63
CA GLY A 124 11.06 -5.98 -8.66
C GLY A 124 9.86 -5.37 -9.38
N LYS A 125 8.64 -5.51 -8.83
CA LYS A 125 7.40 -5.10 -9.49
C LYS A 125 7.26 -3.57 -9.59
N TYR A 126 7.49 -3.02 -10.77
CA TYR A 126 7.37 -1.56 -11.02
C TYR A 126 5.92 -1.09 -11.18
N HIS A 127 5.25 -1.57 -12.19
CA HIS A 127 3.80 -1.54 -12.42
C HIS A 127 3.15 -0.14 -12.45
N VAL A 128 3.88 0.91 -12.86
CA VAL A 128 3.40 2.27 -13.11
C VAL A 128 3.88 2.79 -14.46
N ALA A 129 3.22 3.78 -15.03
CA ALA A 129 3.58 4.39 -16.30
C ALA A 129 3.10 5.86 -16.37
N PRO A 130 3.69 6.70 -17.25
CA PRO A 130 4.83 6.41 -18.11
C PRO A 130 6.16 6.46 -17.33
N GLU A 131 7.23 5.89 -17.88
CA GLU A 131 8.53 5.79 -17.23
C GLU A 131 9.12 7.16 -16.89
N GLU A 132 8.92 8.15 -17.73
CA GLU A 132 9.42 9.52 -17.54
C GLU A 132 8.88 10.17 -16.27
N VAL A 133 7.64 9.84 -15.89
CA VAL A 133 7.01 10.32 -14.65
C VAL A 133 7.60 9.65 -13.41
N TYR A 134 7.97 8.36 -13.50
CA TYR A 134 8.40 7.53 -12.37
C TYR A 134 9.87 7.12 -12.44
N ARG A 135 10.71 7.90 -13.11
CA ARG A 135 12.12 7.58 -13.34
C ARG A 135 12.89 7.38 -12.04
N PHE A 136 13.62 6.26 -11.99
CA PHE A 136 14.67 5.98 -11.00
C PHE A 136 16.04 6.02 -11.68
N ASP A 137 17.12 6.26 -10.91
CA ASP A 137 18.49 6.23 -11.44
C ASP A 137 18.91 4.79 -11.79
N HIS A 138 18.39 3.81 -11.03
CA HIS A 138 18.68 2.38 -11.23
C HIS A 138 17.39 1.56 -11.26
N HIS A 139 17.28 0.70 -12.27
CA HIS A 139 16.26 -0.35 -12.38
C HIS A 139 16.92 -1.71 -12.36
N VAL A 140 16.54 -2.58 -11.41
CA VAL A 140 17.04 -3.94 -11.31
C VAL A 140 15.92 -4.93 -11.66
N GLN A 141 16.18 -5.74 -12.68
CA GLN A 141 15.32 -6.88 -13.05
C GLN A 141 15.66 -8.06 -12.16
N ALA A 142 14.67 -8.63 -11.47
CA ALA A 142 14.82 -9.77 -10.58
C ALA A 142 13.62 -10.71 -10.67
N ASP A 143 13.75 -11.96 -10.20
CA ASP A 143 12.58 -12.79 -9.92
C ASP A 143 11.81 -12.19 -8.74
N THR A 144 10.72 -11.51 -9.05
CA THR A 144 9.92 -10.74 -8.09
C THR A 144 9.24 -11.58 -7.01
N ARG A 145 9.38 -12.95 -7.10
CA ARG A 145 8.95 -13.91 -6.08
C ARG A 145 10.11 -14.51 -5.30
N SER A 146 11.35 -14.06 -5.55
CA SER A 146 12.57 -14.45 -4.84
C SER A 146 13.07 -13.31 -3.95
N PRO A 147 12.35 -12.94 -2.86
CA PRO A 147 12.60 -11.69 -2.13
C PRO A 147 13.94 -11.67 -1.39
N VAL A 148 14.51 -12.85 -1.05
CA VAL A 148 15.85 -12.91 -0.44
C VAL A 148 16.94 -12.63 -1.49
N GLU A 149 16.81 -13.18 -2.69
CA GLU A 149 17.70 -12.91 -3.82
C GLU A 149 17.59 -11.43 -4.26
N MET A 150 16.36 -10.91 -4.36
CA MET A 150 16.13 -9.48 -4.60
C MET A 150 16.86 -8.59 -3.57
N ALA A 151 16.87 -8.98 -2.29
CA ALA A 151 17.60 -8.24 -1.27
C ALA A 151 19.11 -8.30 -1.52
N GLU A 152 19.66 -9.45 -1.92
CA GLU A 152 21.08 -9.59 -2.27
C GLU A 152 21.48 -8.68 -3.45
N GLU A 153 20.63 -8.54 -4.46
CA GLU A 153 20.86 -7.64 -5.59
C GLU A 153 20.93 -6.14 -5.15
N CYS A 154 20.41 -5.80 -3.99
CA CYS A 154 20.52 -4.43 -3.44
C CYS A 154 21.85 -4.19 -2.70
N ARG A 155 22.67 -5.21 -2.46
CA ARG A 155 23.86 -5.13 -1.60
C ARG A 155 24.83 -4.02 -1.99
N GLU A 156 25.22 -3.95 -3.25
CA GLU A 156 26.17 -2.94 -3.74
C GLU A 156 25.56 -1.53 -3.67
N PHE A 157 24.29 -1.40 -3.97
CA PHE A 157 23.60 -0.10 -3.88
C PHE A 157 23.53 0.44 -2.45
N VAL A 158 23.23 -0.43 -1.47
CA VAL A 158 23.14 -0.08 -0.05
C VAL A 158 24.53 0.21 0.55
N ALA A 159 25.54 -0.61 0.18
CA ALA A 159 26.89 -0.55 0.72
C ALA A 159 27.81 0.47 0.02
N ALA A 160 27.35 1.11 -1.07
CA ALA A 160 28.17 2.05 -1.83
C ALA A 160 28.77 3.12 -0.92
N GLY A 161 30.08 3.33 -1.07
CA GLY A 161 30.83 4.38 -0.37
C GLY A 161 30.56 5.81 -0.89
N ASP A 162 29.32 6.04 -1.32
CA ASP A 162 28.82 7.33 -1.81
C ASP A 162 28.12 8.02 -0.63
N ASP A 163 28.54 9.23 -0.30
CA ASP A 163 27.99 10.02 0.84
C ASP A 163 26.56 10.53 0.58
N ARG A 164 26.02 10.32 -0.63
CA ARG A 164 24.65 10.69 -0.93
C ARG A 164 23.65 9.71 -0.29
N PRO A 165 22.55 10.19 0.29
CA PRO A 165 21.49 9.33 0.77
C PRO A 165 20.84 8.57 -0.38
N PHE A 166 20.17 7.44 -0.05
CA PHE A 166 19.49 6.64 -1.05
C PHE A 166 17.98 6.47 -0.76
N PHE A 167 17.24 6.26 -1.83
CA PHE A 167 15.86 5.79 -1.82
C PHE A 167 15.79 4.45 -2.54
N LEU A 168 15.46 3.40 -1.82
CA LEU A 168 15.23 2.05 -2.34
C LEU A 168 13.74 1.74 -2.36
N TYR A 169 13.18 1.56 -3.55
CA TYR A 169 11.80 1.10 -3.78
C TYR A 169 11.84 -0.41 -4.06
N PHE A 170 11.57 -1.22 -3.03
CA PHE A 170 11.67 -2.67 -3.04
C PHE A 170 10.29 -3.30 -3.17
N CYS A 171 10.00 -3.96 -4.31
CA CYS A 171 8.65 -4.36 -4.67
C CYS A 171 8.56 -5.85 -5.04
N THR A 172 7.98 -6.67 -4.17
CA THR A 172 7.71 -8.08 -4.49
C THR A 172 6.46 -8.25 -5.34
N SER A 173 6.34 -9.37 -6.07
CA SER A 173 5.07 -9.83 -6.63
C SER A 173 4.32 -10.75 -5.68
N ASP A 174 4.93 -11.17 -4.59
CA ASP A 174 4.26 -11.93 -3.55
C ASP A 174 3.59 -10.97 -2.53
N PRO A 175 2.48 -11.41 -1.95
CA PRO A 175 1.73 -12.66 -2.14
C PRO A 175 0.62 -12.61 -3.21
N HIS A 176 0.79 -11.91 -4.31
CA HIS A 176 -0.19 -11.83 -5.42
C HIS A 176 -0.55 -13.22 -5.97
N ARG A 177 -1.82 -13.40 -6.32
CA ARG A 177 -2.33 -14.60 -6.99
C ARG A 177 -1.70 -14.75 -8.38
N GLY A 178 -1.27 -15.95 -8.74
CA GLY A 178 -0.71 -16.29 -10.06
C GLY A 178 0.64 -16.97 -10.01
N GLY A 179 1.14 -17.44 -11.16
CA GLY A 179 2.49 -17.98 -11.35
C GLY A 179 2.71 -19.43 -10.93
N GLY A 180 1.81 -20.09 -10.24
CA GLY A 180 1.90 -21.52 -9.92
C GLY A 180 1.17 -22.40 -10.94
N ARG A 181 1.83 -23.46 -11.44
CA ARG A 181 1.25 -24.46 -12.34
C ARG A 181 1.53 -25.88 -11.86
N VAL A 182 1.56 -26.12 -10.57
CA VAL A 182 1.83 -27.47 -10.08
C VAL A 182 0.51 -28.19 -9.82
N GLU A 183 0.28 -29.29 -10.53
CA GLU A 183 -0.99 -29.99 -10.60
C GLU A 183 -1.16 -31.17 -9.60
N ASP A 184 -0.23 -31.37 -8.64
CA ASP A 184 -0.10 -32.66 -7.92
C ASP A 184 -0.58 -32.66 -6.46
N SER A 185 -1.53 -31.86 -6.07
CA SER A 185 -2.11 -31.90 -4.71
C SER A 185 -3.63 -31.83 -4.79
N PRO A 186 -4.38 -32.37 -3.83
CA PRO A 186 -5.84 -32.25 -3.78
C PRO A 186 -6.34 -30.80 -3.80
N TYR A 187 -5.43 -29.83 -3.55
CA TYR A 187 -5.72 -28.39 -3.53
C TYR A 187 -4.95 -27.62 -4.60
N LYS A 188 -4.55 -28.27 -5.68
CA LYS A 188 -3.81 -27.64 -6.77
C LYS A 188 -4.71 -27.34 -7.98
N PRO A 189 -4.32 -26.37 -8.81
CA PRO A 189 -2.97 -25.80 -8.91
C PRO A 189 -2.66 -24.79 -7.81
N ASP A 190 -1.35 -24.66 -7.45
CA ASP A 190 -0.88 -23.57 -6.61
C ASP A 190 -1.07 -22.23 -7.34
N ARG A 191 -1.68 -21.27 -6.66
CA ARG A 191 -2.02 -19.95 -7.22
C ARG A 191 -1.21 -18.80 -6.61
N PHE A 192 -0.30 -19.07 -5.67
CA PHE A 192 0.46 -18.06 -4.96
C PHE A 192 1.98 -18.19 -5.15
N GLY A 193 2.38 -18.75 -6.31
CA GLY A 193 3.76 -18.80 -6.74
C GLY A 193 4.64 -19.75 -5.94
N ASN A 194 4.08 -20.66 -5.16
CA ASN A 194 4.87 -21.65 -4.44
C ASN A 194 5.43 -22.69 -5.41
N ARG A 195 6.70 -23.05 -5.24
CA ARG A 195 7.43 -23.99 -6.11
C ARG A 195 7.96 -25.16 -5.26
N PRO A 196 7.91 -26.41 -5.76
CA PRO A 196 8.47 -27.57 -5.04
C PRO A 196 9.96 -27.41 -4.71
N GLN A 197 10.74 -26.80 -5.61
CA GLN A 197 12.18 -26.53 -5.42
C GLN A 197 12.45 -25.32 -4.49
N GLY A 198 11.42 -24.58 -4.08
CA GLY A 198 11.56 -23.35 -3.29
C GLY A 198 12.21 -22.20 -4.06
N TYR A 199 12.81 -21.28 -3.32
CA TYR A 199 13.49 -20.08 -3.84
C TYR A 199 14.86 -19.94 -3.18
N PRO A 200 15.87 -19.37 -3.88
CA PRO A 200 17.21 -19.17 -3.32
C PRO A 200 17.18 -18.41 -1.98
N GLY A 201 17.89 -18.94 -1.00
CA GLY A 201 18.00 -18.34 0.33
C GLY A 201 16.73 -18.34 1.19
N VAL A 202 15.63 -18.90 0.69
CA VAL A 202 14.35 -18.99 1.39
C VAL A 202 14.17 -20.36 2.03
N LYS A 203 13.91 -20.39 3.33
CA LYS A 203 13.42 -21.60 4.02
C LYS A 203 11.92 -21.73 3.74
N THR A 204 11.52 -22.80 3.06
CA THR A 204 10.10 -23.06 2.78
C THR A 204 9.32 -23.28 4.08
N VAL A 205 8.25 -22.51 4.28
CA VAL A 205 7.28 -22.65 5.37
C VAL A 205 5.96 -23.05 4.76
N THR A 206 5.44 -24.23 5.14
CA THR A 206 4.16 -24.74 4.65
C THR A 206 3.10 -24.66 5.73
N TYR A 207 1.84 -24.50 5.32
CA TYR A 207 0.68 -24.42 6.21
C TYR A 207 -0.31 -25.54 5.88
N ASP A 208 -0.84 -26.18 6.93
CA ASP A 208 -1.95 -27.10 6.76
C ASP A 208 -3.25 -26.28 6.55
N PRO A 209 -4.04 -26.55 5.52
CA PRO A 209 -5.33 -25.87 5.31
C PRO A 209 -6.28 -25.88 6.51
N LYS A 210 -6.19 -26.90 7.38
CA LYS A 210 -7.04 -26.98 8.59
C LYS A 210 -6.67 -25.93 9.66
N ASP A 211 -5.40 -25.49 9.68
CA ASP A 211 -4.85 -24.63 10.72
C ASP A 211 -4.93 -23.13 10.36
N VAL A 212 -5.18 -22.79 9.07
CA VAL A 212 -5.28 -21.39 8.64
C VAL A 212 -6.53 -20.71 9.19
N ILE A 213 -6.39 -19.43 9.52
CA ILE A 213 -7.51 -18.59 9.94
C ILE A 213 -8.23 -18.08 8.70
N VAL A 214 -9.50 -18.40 8.56
CA VAL A 214 -10.35 -17.89 7.46
C VAL A 214 -10.95 -16.56 7.90
N PRO A 215 -10.63 -15.44 7.22
CA PRO A 215 -11.26 -14.15 7.51
C PRO A 215 -12.78 -14.19 7.29
N PRO A 216 -13.59 -13.44 8.07
CA PRO A 216 -15.06 -13.53 8.01
C PRO A 216 -15.67 -13.19 6.65
N PHE A 217 -14.99 -12.42 5.81
CA PHE A 217 -15.44 -12.07 4.46
C PHE A 217 -15.21 -13.20 3.43
N LEU A 218 -14.49 -14.26 3.78
CA LEU A 218 -14.25 -15.43 2.95
C LEU A 218 -15.13 -16.62 3.39
N PRO A 219 -15.49 -17.53 2.47
CA PRO A 219 -16.20 -18.75 2.81
C PRO A 219 -15.26 -19.76 3.47
N ASP A 220 -15.64 -20.31 4.61
CA ASP A 220 -14.88 -21.39 5.24
C ASP A 220 -15.17 -22.72 4.53
N THR A 221 -14.45 -22.97 3.44
CA THR A 221 -14.54 -24.16 2.59
C THR A 221 -13.17 -24.78 2.33
N PRO A 222 -13.09 -26.07 2.00
CA PRO A 222 -11.81 -26.71 1.68
C PRO A 222 -11.01 -25.99 0.59
N PRO A 223 -11.59 -25.53 -0.54
CA PRO A 223 -10.85 -24.75 -1.53
C PRO A 223 -10.31 -23.42 -0.99
N CYS A 224 -11.09 -22.69 -0.16
CA CYS A 224 -10.67 -21.45 0.43
C CYS A 224 -9.49 -21.64 1.39
N ARG A 225 -9.59 -22.62 2.29
CA ARG A 225 -8.54 -22.97 3.23
C ARG A 225 -7.23 -23.37 2.51
N ALA A 226 -7.34 -24.12 1.40
CA ALA A 226 -6.20 -24.50 0.59
C ALA A 226 -5.51 -23.28 -0.05
N GLU A 227 -6.29 -22.37 -0.66
CA GLU A 227 -5.74 -21.14 -1.24
C GLU A 227 -5.14 -20.22 -0.16
N LEU A 228 -5.75 -20.13 1.03
CA LEU A 228 -5.19 -19.38 2.17
C LEU A 228 -3.89 -19.99 2.68
N ALA A 229 -3.75 -21.31 2.73
CA ALA A 229 -2.50 -21.97 3.12
C ALA A 229 -1.37 -21.63 2.13
N GLN A 230 -1.67 -21.61 0.82
CA GLN A 230 -0.72 -21.20 -0.21
C GLN A 230 -0.35 -19.71 -0.08
N TYR A 231 -1.33 -18.85 0.19
CA TYR A 231 -1.13 -17.42 0.45
C TYR A 231 -0.23 -17.20 1.67
N CYS A 232 -0.49 -17.86 2.80
CA CYS A 232 0.33 -17.75 4.02
C CYS A 232 1.80 -18.17 3.77
N GLN A 233 2.02 -19.22 2.96
CA GLN A 233 3.37 -19.63 2.54
C GLN A 233 4.07 -18.51 1.75
N SER A 234 3.36 -17.85 0.87
CA SER A 234 3.87 -16.73 0.07
C SER A 234 4.21 -15.51 0.96
N VAL A 235 3.36 -15.16 1.94
CA VAL A 235 3.63 -14.10 2.91
C VAL A 235 4.88 -14.42 3.75
N SER A 236 5.04 -15.65 4.23
CA SER A 236 6.23 -16.05 4.99
C SER A 236 7.52 -16.00 4.15
N ARG A 237 7.41 -16.16 2.82
CA ARG A 237 8.53 -15.96 1.91
C ARG A 237 8.91 -14.49 1.80
N VAL A 238 7.94 -13.59 1.69
CA VAL A 238 8.14 -12.13 1.69
C VAL A 238 8.82 -11.68 2.98
N ASP A 239 8.38 -12.18 4.14
CA ASP A 239 8.96 -11.84 5.44
C ASP A 239 10.46 -12.16 5.52
N GLN A 240 10.89 -13.29 4.91
CA GLN A 240 12.31 -13.63 4.86
C GLN A 240 13.11 -12.64 4.00
N GLY A 241 12.52 -12.12 2.91
CA GLY A 241 13.08 -11.04 2.12
C GLY A 241 13.27 -9.75 2.91
N LEU A 242 12.25 -9.35 3.68
CA LEU A 242 12.36 -8.22 4.62
C LEU A 242 13.49 -8.44 5.62
N GLY A 243 13.57 -9.63 6.22
CA GLY A 243 14.63 -9.98 7.16
C GLY A 243 16.02 -9.86 6.55
N ARG A 244 16.18 -10.32 5.30
CA ARG A 244 17.45 -10.23 4.58
C ARG A 244 17.80 -8.77 4.24
N LEU A 245 16.85 -7.99 3.78
CA LEU A 245 17.05 -6.56 3.47
C LEU A 245 17.46 -5.77 4.71
N VAL A 246 16.80 -5.98 5.85
CA VAL A 246 17.16 -5.34 7.13
C VAL A 246 18.57 -5.77 7.56
N GLN A 247 18.94 -7.03 7.38
CA GLN A 247 20.28 -7.51 7.71
C GLN A 247 21.35 -6.85 6.83
N LEU A 248 21.08 -6.65 5.53
CA LEU A 248 21.99 -5.94 4.62
C LEU A 248 22.21 -4.48 5.05
N LEU A 249 21.14 -3.79 5.47
CA LEU A 249 21.27 -2.43 6.02
C LEU A 249 22.16 -2.39 7.26
N LYS A 250 22.03 -3.39 8.16
CA LYS A 250 22.87 -3.51 9.37
C LYS A 250 24.32 -3.83 9.03
N ASP A 251 24.55 -4.78 8.12
CA ASP A 251 25.89 -5.17 7.67
C ASP A 251 26.64 -3.99 7.01
N ALA A 252 25.91 -3.11 6.32
CA ALA A 252 26.42 -1.89 5.71
C ALA A 252 26.55 -0.71 6.68
N GLY A 253 26.12 -0.85 7.94
CA GLY A 253 26.12 0.25 8.91
C GLY A 253 25.09 1.35 8.63
N ARG A 254 24.10 1.08 7.74
CA ARG A 254 23.10 2.07 7.28
C ARG A 254 21.75 1.98 8.00
N TYR A 255 21.53 0.95 8.82
CA TYR A 255 20.20 0.72 9.44
C TYR A 255 19.77 1.87 10.35
N GLU A 256 20.69 2.42 11.15
CA GLU A 256 20.39 3.51 12.11
C GLU A 256 20.19 4.89 11.47
N GLU A 257 20.34 4.97 10.16
CA GLU A 257 20.14 6.19 9.35
C GLU A 257 19.01 6.02 8.33
N THR A 258 18.33 4.86 8.35
CA THR A 258 17.34 4.50 7.32
C THR A 258 15.93 4.50 7.87
N LEU A 259 15.05 5.29 7.24
CA LEU A 259 13.60 5.15 7.37
C LEU A 259 13.17 3.89 6.61
N VAL A 260 12.64 2.89 7.32
CA VAL A 260 12.13 1.66 6.72
C VAL A 260 10.60 1.64 6.81
N ILE A 261 9.95 1.55 5.66
CA ILE A 261 8.49 1.49 5.54
C ILE A 261 8.12 0.16 4.87
N TYR A 262 7.26 -0.62 5.52
CA TYR A 262 6.66 -1.82 4.97
C TYR A 262 5.16 -1.63 4.79
N ILE A 263 4.65 -1.82 3.58
CA ILE A 263 3.22 -1.74 3.24
C ILE A 263 2.83 -2.78 2.19
N SER A 264 1.53 -3.04 2.06
CA SER A 264 0.96 -3.67 0.87
C SER A 264 0.35 -2.63 -0.07
N ASP A 265 0.34 -2.89 -1.37
CA ASP A 265 -0.28 -1.98 -2.33
C ASP A 265 -1.82 -2.03 -2.27
N ASN A 266 -2.42 -3.19 -2.05
CA ASN A 266 -3.87 -3.40 -1.83
C ASN A 266 -4.15 -4.71 -1.08
N GLY A 267 -5.42 -4.98 -0.77
CA GLY A 267 -5.83 -6.15 -0.02
C GLY A 267 -5.65 -7.47 -0.75
N ILE A 268 -5.80 -8.58 -0.03
CA ILE A 268 -5.51 -9.93 -0.51
C ILE A 268 -6.24 -10.26 -1.81
N ALA A 269 -5.62 -11.09 -2.65
CA ALA A 269 -6.14 -11.50 -3.95
C ALA A 269 -7.31 -12.50 -3.85
N PHE A 270 -8.35 -12.09 -3.15
CA PHE A 270 -9.62 -12.82 -3.00
C PHE A 270 -10.79 -11.88 -3.24
N PRO A 271 -11.91 -12.38 -3.82
CA PRO A 271 -13.14 -11.60 -3.90
C PRO A 271 -13.58 -11.09 -2.52
N GLY A 272 -14.03 -9.83 -2.46
CA GLY A 272 -14.34 -9.16 -1.19
C GLY A 272 -13.20 -8.33 -0.62
N ALA A 273 -11.98 -8.46 -1.14
CA ALA A 273 -10.82 -7.66 -0.81
C ALA A 273 -10.30 -6.88 -2.03
N LYS A 274 -9.33 -7.41 -2.76
CA LYS A 274 -8.79 -6.78 -3.98
C LYS A 274 -9.92 -6.33 -4.91
N THR A 275 -9.75 -5.17 -5.54
CA THR A 275 -10.71 -4.45 -6.40
C THR A 275 -11.96 -3.91 -5.70
N THR A 276 -12.14 -4.12 -4.40
CA THR A 276 -13.28 -3.58 -3.64
C THR A 276 -12.88 -2.42 -2.74
N THR A 277 -13.87 -1.68 -2.27
CA THR A 277 -13.68 -0.62 -1.29
C THR A 277 -14.13 -1.02 0.12
N TYR A 278 -14.32 -2.32 0.37
CA TYR A 278 -14.53 -2.85 1.72
C TYR A 278 -13.24 -2.86 2.54
N GLU A 279 -13.35 -2.95 3.87
CA GLU A 279 -12.19 -2.94 4.77
C GLU A 279 -11.09 -3.93 4.35
N PRO A 280 -11.37 -5.20 3.97
CA PRO A 280 -10.32 -6.13 3.54
C PRO A 280 -9.58 -5.71 2.26
N GLY A 281 -10.18 -4.86 1.43
CA GLY A 281 -9.54 -4.32 0.22
C GLY A 281 -8.68 -3.10 0.49
N LEU A 282 -9.08 -2.28 1.48
CA LEU A 282 -8.46 -0.97 1.72
C LEU A 282 -7.55 -0.94 2.95
N ARG A 283 -7.91 -1.61 4.06
CA ARG A 283 -7.16 -1.59 5.32
C ARG A 283 -6.03 -2.61 5.29
N LEU A 284 -4.79 -2.12 5.40
CA LEU A 284 -3.59 -2.86 5.03
C LEU A 284 -2.48 -2.74 6.08
N PRO A 285 -1.49 -3.65 6.07
CA PRO A 285 -0.34 -3.52 6.93
C PRO A 285 0.45 -2.25 6.58
N CYS A 286 0.84 -1.52 7.62
CA CYS A 286 1.77 -0.41 7.56
C CYS A 286 2.62 -0.41 8.81
N VAL A 287 3.91 -0.69 8.63
CA VAL A 287 4.91 -0.67 9.70
C VAL A 287 6.03 0.26 9.29
N VAL A 288 6.33 1.24 10.14
CA VAL A 288 7.31 2.29 9.87
C VAL A 288 8.35 2.33 10.98
N ARG A 289 9.60 2.09 10.63
CA ARG A 289 10.73 2.33 11.52
C ARG A 289 11.41 3.63 11.13
N ASN A 290 11.19 4.68 11.90
CA ASN A 290 11.92 5.94 11.78
C ASN A 290 13.14 5.91 12.71
N PRO A 291 14.37 6.04 12.21
CA PRO A 291 15.57 5.93 13.03
C PRO A 291 15.64 6.99 14.14
N TYR A 292 14.99 8.13 13.95
CA TYR A 292 15.05 9.28 14.86
C TYR A 292 13.91 9.33 15.89
N ASN A 293 12.99 8.37 15.87
CA ASN A 293 11.96 8.27 16.90
C ASN A 293 12.57 7.70 18.19
N GLU A 294 12.27 8.34 19.32
CA GLU A 294 12.68 7.87 20.63
C GLU A 294 11.90 6.64 21.10
N LYS A 295 10.60 6.61 20.77
CA LYS A 295 9.72 5.50 21.15
C LYS A 295 9.75 4.40 20.08
N ARG A 296 9.67 3.16 20.56
CA ARG A 296 9.63 1.94 19.75
C ARG A 296 8.44 1.07 20.14
N GLY A 297 8.01 0.20 19.24
CA GLY A 297 6.91 -0.73 19.49
C GLY A 297 5.55 -0.06 19.67
N ILE A 298 5.36 1.12 19.08
CA ILE A 298 4.11 1.88 19.17
C ILE A 298 3.07 1.26 18.21
N ALA A 299 1.85 1.08 18.70
CA ALA A 299 0.67 0.87 17.88
C ALA A 299 -0.12 2.19 17.83
N THR A 300 -0.24 2.77 16.64
CA THR A 300 -0.98 4.03 16.45
C THR A 300 -2.33 3.78 15.81
N ASP A 301 -3.35 4.50 16.29
CA ASP A 301 -4.69 4.49 15.71
C ASP A 301 -4.89 5.60 14.65
N ALA A 302 -3.84 6.33 14.27
CA ALA A 302 -3.90 7.30 13.19
C ALA A 302 -4.44 6.67 11.90
N MET A 303 -5.46 7.27 11.33
CA MET A 303 -5.98 6.87 10.02
C MET A 303 -5.17 7.53 8.91
N VAL A 304 -4.31 6.76 8.26
CA VAL A 304 -3.42 7.23 7.18
C VAL A 304 -3.75 6.54 5.86
N THR A 305 -3.39 7.18 4.76
CA THR A 305 -3.58 6.62 3.42
C THR A 305 -2.27 6.56 2.64
N TRP A 306 -2.25 5.81 1.54
CA TRP A 306 -1.08 5.77 0.67
C TRP A 306 -0.77 7.11 -0.01
N ALA A 307 -1.73 8.05 -0.07
CA ALA A 307 -1.45 9.41 -0.50
C ALA A 307 -0.51 10.17 0.46
N ASP A 308 -0.44 9.74 1.73
CA ASP A 308 0.38 10.33 2.77
C ASP A 308 1.85 9.86 2.75
N LEU A 309 2.17 8.81 1.98
CA LEU A 309 3.53 8.23 1.93
C LEU A 309 4.54 9.16 1.26
N ALA A 310 4.22 9.66 0.06
CA ALA A 310 5.15 10.55 -0.66
C ALA A 310 5.47 11.82 0.15
N PRO A 311 4.49 12.57 0.70
CA PRO A 311 4.82 13.73 1.53
C PRO A 311 5.56 13.36 2.82
N THR A 312 5.31 12.19 3.42
CA THR A 312 6.05 11.72 4.60
C THR A 312 7.52 11.45 4.29
N ILE A 313 7.81 10.79 3.18
CA ILE A 313 9.18 10.50 2.75
C ILE A 313 9.91 11.79 2.37
N LEU A 314 9.26 12.71 1.64
CA LEU A 314 9.83 14.01 1.29
C LEU A 314 10.09 14.89 2.52
N ASP A 315 9.21 14.83 3.53
CA ASP A 315 9.39 15.52 4.80
C ASP A 315 10.57 14.93 5.59
N PHE A 316 10.64 13.60 5.69
CA PHE A 316 11.81 12.92 6.27
C PHE A 316 13.10 13.30 5.56
N ALA A 317 13.10 13.38 4.24
CA ALA A 317 14.23 13.79 3.41
C ALA A 317 14.56 15.30 3.52
N GLY A 318 13.70 16.10 4.15
CA GLY A 318 13.86 17.55 4.27
C GLY A 318 13.63 18.32 2.96
N CYS A 319 12.96 17.70 1.99
CA CYS A 319 12.73 18.28 0.67
C CYS A 319 11.23 18.38 0.28
N LEU A 320 10.31 18.26 1.24
CA LEU A 320 8.88 18.45 0.99
C LEU A 320 8.60 19.90 0.55
N PRO A 321 8.09 20.13 -0.67
CA PRO A 321 7.88 21.48 -1.17
C PRO A 321 6.72 22.16 -0.46
N LYS A 322 6.87 23.45 -0.11
CA LYS A 322 5.82 24.27 0.54
C LYS A 322 4.55 24.42 -0.32
N LYS A 323 4.70 24.38 -1.65
CA LYS A 323 3.58 24.38 -2.61
C LYS A 323 3.74 23.16 -3.51
N SER A 324 2.77 22.26 -3.49
CA SER A 324 2.80 21.00 -4.21
C SER A 324 1.40 20.59 -4.63
N PRO A 325 1.25 19.86 -5.74
CA PRO A 325 0.00 19.21 -6.09
C PRO A 325 -0.31 17.96 -5.23
N ILE A 326 0.60 17.58 -4.33
CA ILE A 326 0.41 16.46 -3.40
C ILE A 326 -0.85 16.69 -2.58
N GLN A 327 -1.69 15.68 -2.46
CA GLN A 327 -2.99 15.76 -1.79
C GLN A 327 -2.98 15.08 -0.41
N GLY A 328 -2.00 14.23 -0.15
CA GLY A 328 -1.72 13.66 1.16
C GLY A 328 -0.95 14.62 2.08
N ARG A 329 -0.70 14.19 3.31
CA ARG A 329 0.04 14.93 4.35
C ARG A 329 1.06 14.03 5.04
N SER A 330 2.15 14.62 5.54
CA SER A 330 3.17 13.87 6.30
C SER A 330 2.61 13.35 7.62
N PHE A 331 2.85 12.07 7.90
CA PHE A 331 2.52 11.44 9.18
C PHE A 331 3.75 11.23 10.09
N LEU A 332 4.90 11.87 9.82
CA LEU A 332 6.07 11.73 10.69
C LEU A 332 5.77 12.12 12.15
N SER A 333 4.94 13.13 12.35
CA SER A 333 4.60 13.65 13.68
C SER A 333 3.71 12.73 14.53
N VAL A 334 3.20 11.62 13.96
CA VAL A 334 2.33 10.67 14.68
C VAL A 334 3.02 9.34 14.99
N LEU A 335 4.25 9.14 14.51
CA LEU A 335 4.97 7.86 14.65
C LEU A 335 5.31 7.50 16.10
N ASP A 336 5.28 8.44 17.04
CA ASP A 336 5.52 8.24 18.47
C ASP A 336 4.25 8.39 19.32
N ARG A 337 3.06 8.43 18.68
CA ARG A 337 1.76 8.68 19.33
C ARG A 337 0.78 7.54 19.05
N GLU A 338 0.19 7.01 20.15
CA GLU A 338 -0.82 5.96 20.03
C GLU A 338 -2.15 6.51 19.49
N LYS A 339 -2.57 7.68 19.93
CA LYS A 339 -3.86 8.32 19.58
C LYS A 339 -3.65 9.79 19.23
N PRO A 340 -3.16 10.10 18.03
CA PRO A 340 -2.99 11.49 17.59
C PRO A 340 -4.32 12.08 17.12
N ASP A 341 -4.58 13.33 17.51
CA ASP A 341 -5.76 14.08 17.05
C ASP A 341 -5.70 14.42 15.55
N GLY A 342 -6.86 14.49 14.91
CA GLY A 342 -6.99 14.94 13.53
C GLY A 342 -6.63 13.89 12.46
N TRP A 343 -6.53 12.62 12.83
CA TRP A 343 -6.30 11.49 11.94
C TRP A 343 -7.47 10.48 12.02
N ASP A 344 -8.70 10.98 11.80
CA ASP A 344 -9.94 10.24 12.08
C ASP A 344 -10.77 9.95 10.84
N GLU A 345 -10.29 10.31 9.65
CA GLU A 345 -11.05 10.17 8.42
C GLU A 345 -10.13 9.96 7.21
N ILE A 346 -10.55 9.08 6.32
CA ILE A 346 -9.88 8.86 5.04
C ILE A 346 -10.89 8.84 3.88
N TYR A 347 -10.35 9.03 2.68
CA TYR A 347 -11.07 8.92 1.41
C TYR A 347 -10.41 7.90 0.51
N ALA A 348 -11.23 7.15 -0.22
CA ALA A 348 -10.77 6.17 -1.19
C ALA A 348 -11.66 6.17 -2.43
N SER A 349 -11.14 5.61 -3.51
CA SER A 349 -11.87 5.48 -4.78
C SER A 349 -11.45 4.22 -5.51
N HIS A 350 -12.32 3.73 -6.36
CA HIS A 350 -11.98 2.74 -7.37
C HIS A 350 -12.62 3.17 -8.67
N THR A 351 -12.03 2.89 -9.82
CA THR A 351 -12.65 3.19 -11.12
C THR A 351 -12.45 2.05 -12.09
N PHE A 352 -11.21 1.59 -12.26
CA PHE A 352 -10.82 0.44 -13.08
C PHE A 352 -9.80 -0.42 -12.33
N HIS A 353 -9.70 -1.66 -12.74
CA HIS A 353 -8.56 -2.54 -12.49
C HIS A 353 -8.01 -2.99 -13.85
N GLU A 354 -8.71 -3.91 -14.53
CA GLU A 354 -8.55 -4.19 -15.95
C GLU A 354 -9.36 -3.19 -16.80
N ILE A 355 -9.02 -3.00 -18.05
CA ILE A 355 -9.74 -2.07 -18.95
C ILE A 355 -11.24 -2.40 -19.09
N THR A 356 -11.58 -3.68 -18.91
CA THR A 356 -12.95 -4.19 -18.95
C THR A 356 -13.74 -3.99 -17.66
N MET A 357 -13.09 -3.53 -16.59
CA MET A 357 -13.67 -3.43 -15.24
C MET A 357 -14.04 -1.99 -14.88
N TYR A 358 -14.99 -1.40 -15.60
CA TYR A 358 -15.53 -0.10 -15.22
C TYR A 358 -16.57 -0.25 -14.10
N TYR A 359 -16.21 0.15 -12.88
CA TYR A 359 -17.14 0.22 -11.74
C TYR A 359 -16.68 1.30 -10.75
N PRO A 360 -16.92 2.58 -11.05
CA PRO A 360 -16.47 3.67 -10.19
C PRO A 360 -17.17 3.67 -8.84
N MET A 361 -16.36 3.74 -7.80
CA MET A 361 -16.78 3.84 -6.39
C MET A 361 -16.05 5.01 -5.72
N ARG A 362 -16.70 5.66 -4.77
CA ARG A 362 -16.13 6.70 -3.92
C ARG A 362 -16.46 6.42 -2.47
N VAL A 363 -15.50 6.65 -1.58
CA VAL A 363 -15.60 6.30 -0.17
C VAL A 363 -15.19 7.47 0.70
N VAL A 364 -15.93 7.68 1.77
CA VAL A 364 -15.48 8.36 2.98
C VAL A 364 -15.62 7.41 4.16
N ARG A 365 -14.55 7.26 4.93
CA ARG A 365 -14.48 6.37 6.09
C ARG A 365 -14.02 7.17 7.30
N GLY A 366 -14.91 7.40 8.25
CA GLY A 366 -14.62 7.93 9.58
C GLY A 366 -14.32 6.81 10.58
N ARG A 367 -14.13 7.13 11.87
CA ARG A 367 -13.86 6.14 12.92
C ARG A 367 -14.92 5.05 13.01
N ARG A 368 -16.19 5.44 12.95
CA ARG A 368 -17.33 4.53 13.12
C ARG A 368 -18.05 4.25 11.83
N TYR A 369 -18.39 5.28 11.04
CA TYR A 369 -19.21 5.12 9.86
C TYR A 369 -18.38 5.19 8.58
N LYS A 370 -18.79 4.40 7.60
CA LYS A 370 -18.23 4.36 6.26
C LYS A 370 -19.34 4.44 5.22
N LEU A 371 -19.22 5.38 4.30
CA LEU A 371 -20.08 5.51 3.14
C LEU A 371 -19.32 5.06 1.89
N ILE A 372 -19.94 4.18 1.11
CA ILE A 372 -19.51 3.81 -0.25
C ILE A 372 -20.59 4.32 -1.22
N TRP A 373 -20.18 5.10 -2.21
CA TRP A 373 -21.02 5.49 -3.32
C TRP A 373 -20.62 4.68 -4.56
N ASN A 374 -21.52 3.78 -5.00
CA ASN A 374 -21.39 2.97 -6.21
C ASN A 374 -22.00 3.74 -7.38
N LEU A 375 -21.18 4.40 -8.19
CA LEU A 375 -21.66 5.23 -9.28
C LEU A 375 -22.25 4.42 -10.44
N ALA A 376 -21.77 3.20 -10.66
CA ALA A 376 -22.26 2.30 -11.69
C ALA A 376 -23.18 1.18 -11.13
N HIS A 377 -23.95 1.50 -10.09
CA HIS A 377 -24.76 0.52 -9.32
C HIS A 377 -25.80 -0.27 -10.16
N GLU A 378 -26.20 0.25 -11.31
CA GLU A 378 -27.09 -0.46 -12.24
C GLU A 378 -26.39 -1.59 -13.01
N LEU A 379 -25.05 -1.56 -13.07
CA LEU A 379 -24.26 -2.61 -13.70
C LEU A 379 -23.91 -3.71 -12.68
N PRO A 380 -23.78 -4.96 -13.14
CA PRO A 380 -23.17 -6.00 -12.31
C PRO A 380 -21.71 -5.62 -12.00
N TYR A 381 -21.31 -5.84 -10.74
CA TYR A 381 -19.92 -5.63 -10.34
C TYR A 381 -18.99 -6.59 -11.09
N PRO A 382 -17.99 -6.10 -11.82
CA PRO A 382 -17.04 -6.94 -12.55
C PRO A 382 -15.94 -7.48 -11.62
N PHE A 383 -15.47 -8.69 -11.93
CA PHE A 383 -14.37 -9.32 -11.20
C PHE A 383 -13.09 -9.24 -12.01
N ALA A 384 -11.94 -9.04 -11.34
CA ALA A 384 -10.65 -9.27 -11.93
C ALA A 384 -10.51 -10.73 -12.37
N SER A 385 -9.80 -10.97 -13.47
CA SER A 385 -9.70 -12.30 -14.09
C SER A 385 -9.11 -13.35 -13.15
N ASP A 386 -8.12 -12.98 -12.32
CA ASP A 386 -7.49 -13.84 -11.32
C ASP A 386 -8.44 -14.17 -10.15
N LEU A 387 -9.29 -13.22 -9.74
CA LEU A 387 -10.28 -13.42 -8.68
C LEU A 387 -11.46 -14.28 -9.16
N TRP A 388 -11.94 -14.02 -10.39
CA TRP A 388 -12.97 -14.82 -11.01
C TRP A 388 -12.59 -16.29 -11.12
N ALA A 389 -11.35 -16.57 -11.57
CA ALA A 389 -10.83 -17.91 -11.75
C ALA A 389 -10.45 -18.63 -10.45
N SER A 390 -10.56 -17.97 -9.28
CA SER A 390 -10.19 -18.58 -8.01
C SER A 390 -11.09 -19.77 -7.65
N SER A 391 -10.48 -20.83 -7.12
CA SER A 391 -11.23 -22.02 -6.66
C SER A 391 -12.18 -21.64 -5.51
N THR A 392 -11.76 -20.74 -4.63
CA THR A 392 -12.58 -20.20 -3.54
C THR A 392 -13.88 -19.56 -4.06
N PHE A 393 -13.80 -18.73 -5.12
CA PHE A 393 -14.99 -18.07 -5.66
C PHE A 393 -15.86 -19.03 -6.46
N GLN A 394 -15.27 -19.81 -7.36
CA GLN A 394 -15.99 -20.71 -8.23
C GLN A 394 -16.73 -21.83 -7.47
N ASP A 395 -16.18 -22.29 -6.36
CA ASP A 395 -16.85 -23.23 -5.46
C ASP A 395 -18.21 -22.72 -4.99
N ARG A 396 -18.30 -21.42 -4.62
CA ARG A 396 -19.54 -20.82 -4.13
C ARG A 396 -20.46 -20.32 -5.25
N TYR A 397 -19.88 -19.71 -6.29
CA TYR A 397 -20.60 -19.11 -7.40
C TYR A 397 -21.52 -20.11 -8.14
N ARG A 398 -21.09 -21.36 -8.29
CA ARG A 398 -21.85 -22.43 -8.94
C ARG A 398 -23.16 -22.75 -8.26
N HIS A 399 -23.33 -22.44 -7.00
CA HIS A 399 -24.54 -22.69 -6.23
C HIS A 399 -25.58 -21.57 -6.31
N GLY A 400 -25.31 -20.52 -7.10
CA GLY A 400 -26.23 -19.44 -7.42
C GLY A 400 -26.19 -18.25 -6.48
N PRO A 401 -26.98 -17.19 -6.81
CA PRO A 401 -26.83 -15.86 -6.20
C PRO A 401 -27.20 -15.78 -4.71
N ALA A 402 -28.01 -16.69 -4.21
CA ALA A 402 -28.38 -16.75 -2.79
C ALA A 402 -27.29 -17.38 -1.91
N THR A 403 -26.27 -17.99 -2.51
CA THR A 403 -25.18 -18.65 -1.78
C THR A 403 -24.31 -17.59 -1.08
N LEU A 404 -23.96 -17.86 0.17
CA LEU A 404 -23.06 -16.99 0.92
C LEU A 404 -21.61 -17.17 0.45
N TYR A 405 -20.94 -16.04 0.23
CA TYR A 405 -19.51 -15.90 0.13
C TYR A 405 -19.06 -15.13 1.38
N GLY A 406 -18.42 -15.79 2.33
CA GLY A 406 -18.29 -15.26 3.68
C GLY A 406 -19.66 -15.01 4.30
N LYS A 407 -19.90 -13.79 4.74
CA LYS A 407 -21.19 -13.36 5.33
C LYS A 407 -22.13 -12.69 4.32
N ARG A 408 -21.71 -12.47 3.07
CA ARG A 408 -22.48 -11.74 2.05
C ARG A 408 -22.99 -12.72 0.98
N ALA A 409 -24.25 -12.58 0.55
CA ALA A 409 -24.76 -13.33 -0.59
C ALA A 409 -24.04 -12.89 -1.89
N ILE A 410 -23.73 -13.86 -2.78
CA ILE A 410 -23.07 -13.59 -4.07
C ILE A 410 -23.89 -12.59 -4.90
N GLY A 411 -25.21 -12.70 -4.90
CA GLY A 411 -26.08 -11.75 -5.59
C GLY A 411 -25.94 -10.33 -5.09
N ALA A 412 -25.86 -10.12 -3.78
CA ALA A 412 -25.64 -8.81 -3.16
C ALA A 412 -24.22 -8.28 -3.40
N TYR A 413 -23.25 -9.17 -3.59
CA TYR A 413 -21.88 -8.79 -3.94
C TYR A 413 -21.78 -8.29 -5.40
N ILE A 414 -22.55 -8.87 -6.32
CA ILE A 414 -22.56 -8.53 -7.75
C ILE A 414 -23.47 -7.33 -8.02
N HIS A 415 -24.66 -7.28 -7.42
CA HIS A 415 -25.64 -6.20 -7.61
C HIS A 415 -25.69 -5.31 -6.37
N ARG A 416 -24.86 -4.28 -6.37
CA ARG A 416 -24.69 -3.37 -5.23
C ARG A 416 -25.64 -2.19 -5.34
N PRO A 417 -26.21 -1.69 -4.21
CA PRO A 417 -27.02 -0.49 -4.22
C PRO A 417 -26.18 0.76 -4.52
N ARG A 418 -26.85 1.87 -4.84
CA ARG A 418 -26.20 3.16 -5.09
C ARG A 418 -25.35 3.63 -3.92
N PHE A 419 -25.86 3.50 -2.69
CA PHE A 419 -25.18 3.85 -1.46
C PHE A 419 -25.11 2.64 -0.53
N GLU A 420 -23.95 2.48 0.08
CA GLU A 420 -23.75 1.54 1.17
C GLU A 420 -23.21 2.34 2.37
N LEU A 421 -23.97 2.32 3.49
CA LEU A 421 -23.57 2.94 4.76
C LEU A 421 -23.39 1.86 5.83
N TYR A 422 -22.22 1.81 6.45
CA TYR A 422 -21.91 0.81 7.47
C TYR A 422 -21.51 1.43 8.79
N ASP A 423 -22.01 0.88 9.90
CA ASP A 423 -21.54 1.14 11.27
C ASP A 423 -20.45 0.11 11.62
N LEU A 424 -19.18 0.46 11.42
CA LEU A 424 -18.04 -0.46 11.56
C LEU A 424 -17.78 -0.91 13.00
N GLU A 425 -18.37 -0.25 14.02
CA GLU A 425 -18.31 -0.72 15.40
C GLU A 425 -19.25 -1.90 15.65
N LYS A 426 -20.41 -1.91 14.97
CA LYS A 426 -21.42 -2.95 15.13
C LYS A 426 -21.36 -4.02 14.03
N ASP A 427 -20.90 -3.62 12.84
CA ASP A 427 -20.81 -4.44 11.64
C ASP A 427 -19.44 -4.26 10.96
N PRO A 428 -18.36 -4.75 11.59
CA PRO A 428 -17.00 -4.63 11.02
C PRO A 428 -16.82 -5.41 9.71
N ASP A 429 -17.75 -6.31 9.38
CA ASP A 429 -17.75 -7.11 8.15
C ASP A 429 -18.55 -6.47 7.00
N GLU A 430 -19.14 -5.29 7.24
CA GLU A 430 -19.85 -4.49 6.22
C GLU A 430 -20.98 -5.26 5.51
N VAL A 431 -21.80 -5.97 6.27
CA VAL A 431 -22.87 -6.84 5.75
C VAL A 431 -24.25 -6.16 5.78
N HIS A 432 -24.49 -5.30 6.77
CA HIS A 432 -25.77 -4.65 7.02
C HIS A 432 -25.74 -3.21 6.53
N ASN A 433 -26.22 -3.00 5.30
CA ASN A 433 -26.31 -1.65 4.73
C ASN A 433 -27.39 -0.83 5.41
N LEU A 434 -27.03 0.34 5.96
CA LEU A 434 -27.90 1.28 6.68
C LEU A 434 -28.35 2.47 5.80
N ALA A 435 -28.00 2.50 4.51
CA ALA A 435 -28.26 3.65 3.65
C ALA A 435 -29.76 3.93 3.45
N ASP A 436 -30.61 2.90 3.51
CA ASP A 436 -32.05 3.02 3.36
C ASP A 436 -32.81 3.04 4.72
N ASP A 437 -32.09 3.02 5.85
CA ASP A 437 -32.69 3.09 7.17
C ASP A 437 -32.94 4.55 7.56
N PRO A 438 -34.22 4.98 7.76
CA PRO A 438 -34.53 6.36 8.14
C PRO A 438 -33.84 6.82 9.43
N ALA A 439 -33.53 5.92 10.35
CA ALA A 439 -32.82 6.24 11.59
C ALA A 439 -31.37 6.71 11.35
N HIS A 440 -30.83 6.45 10.16
CA HIS A 440 -29.45 6.78 9.76
C HIS A 440 -29.38 7.86 8.66
N ALA A 441 -30.52 8.48 8.29
CA ALA A 441 -30.60 9.46 7.19
C ALA A 441 -29.64 10.67 7.40
N GLU A 442 -29.61 11.26 8.58
CA GLU A 442 -28.71 12.38 8.90
C GLU A 442 -27.22 11.98 8.78
N ILE A 443 -26.87 10.75 9.16
CA ILE A 443 -25.50 10.24 9.05
C ILE A 443 -25.13 10.06 7.58
N LEU A 444 -26.05 9.53 6.77
CA LEU A 444 -25.87 9.37 5.33
C LEU A 444 -25.63 10.73 4.66
N GLU A 445 -26.50 11.72 4.92
CA GLU A 445 -26.37 13.08 4.37
C GLU A 445 -25.06 13.75 4.77
N ALA A 446 -24.65 13.62 6.04
CA ALA A 446 -23.38 14.18 6.51
C ALA A 446 -22.17 13.54 5.78
N HIS A 447 -22.19 12.23 5.52
CA HIS A 447 -21.11 11.56 4.80
C HIS A 447 -21.14 11.90 3.30
N GLN A 448 -22.30 12.05 2.70
CA GLN A 448 -22.42 12.54 1.31
C GLN A 448 -21.85 13.96 1.19
N ALA A 449 -22.13 14.85 2.15
CA ALA A 449 -21.57 16.20 2.17
C ALA A 449 -20.04 16.20 2.26
N LYS A 450 -19.46 15.39 3.15
CA LYS A 450 -18.01 15.21 3.27
C LYS A 450 -17.40 14.71 1.96
N LEU A 451 -18.03 13.73 1.32
CA LEU A 451 -17.56 13.17 0.05
C LEU A 451 -17.59 14.22 -1.07
N LYS A 452 -18.65 15.01 -1.17
CA LYS A 452 -18.75 16.13 -2.12
C LYS A 452 -17.66 17.18 -1.88
N GLU A 453 -17.40 17.52 -0.64
CA GLU A 453 -16.35 18.48 -0.28
C GLU A 453 -14.95 17.95 -0.65
N PHE A 454 -14.68 16.69 -0.36
CA PHE A 454 -13.44 16.03 -0.78
C PHE A 454 -13.29 16.07 -2.32
N GLN A 455 -14.33 15.72 -3.08
CA GLN A 455 -14.30 15.73 -4.54
C GLN A 455 -14.06 17.14 -5.09
N LYS A 456 -14.68 18.19 -4.53
CA LYS A 456 -14.40 19.60 -4.89
C LYS A 456 -12.93 19.94 -4.64
N ARG A 457 -12.44 19.68 -3.44
CA ARG A 457 -11.07 20.00 -3.02
C ARG A 457 -10.02 19.32 -3.88
N THR A 458 -10.26 18.07 -4.25
CA THR A 458 -9.33 17.24 -5.05
C THR A 458 -9.58 17.31 -6.55
N ARG A 459 -10.62 18.05 -6.99
CA ARG A 459 -11.05 18.17 -8.39
C ARG A 459 -11.40 16.82 -9.03
N ASP A 460 -12.09 15.96 -8.26
CA ASP A 460 -12.56 14.68 -8.78
C ASP A 460 -13.68 14.88 -9.82
N PRO A 461 -13.52 14.51 -11.09
CA PRO A 461 -14.51 14.77 -12.14
C PRO A 461 -15.83 14.02 -11.93
N TRP A 462 -15.85 12.95 -11.16
CA TRP A 462 -17.08 12.22 -10.82
C TRP A 462 -18.03 13.01 -9.89
N ILE A 463 -17.62 14.18 -9.40
CA ILE A 463 -18.53 15.09 -8.67
C ILE A 463 -19.76 15.48 -9.51
N LEU A 464 -19.62 15.52 -10.84
CA LEU A 464 -20.71 15.83 -11.75
C LEU A 464 -21.86 14.82 -11.70
N LYS A 465 -21.59 13.59 -11.26
CA LYS A 465 -22.58 12.52 -11.14
C LYS A 465 -23.60 12.74 -10.01
N TRP A 466 -23.37 13.69 -9.12
CA TRP A 466 -24.38 14.09 -8.15
C TRP A 466 -25.56 14.85 -8.76
N GLU A 467 -25.39 15.43 -9.95
CA GLU A 467 -26.37 16.33 -10.57
C GLU A 467 -27.21 15.64 -11.65
N TYR A 468 -26.70 14.61 -12.32
CA TYR A 468 -27.38 14.02 -13.49
C TYR A 468 -27.28 12.50 -13.65
N GLU A 469 -27.12 11.79 -12.54
CA GLU A 469 -27.29 10.31 -12.52
C GLU A 469 -27.85 9.78 -11.21
#